data_2f34fedb54d3b10343513a9ad7d91e00
#
_entry.id   2f34fedb54d3b10343513a9ad7d91e00
#
_cell.length_a   1.000
_cell.length_b   1.000
_cell.length_c   1.000
_cell.angle_alpha   90.00
_cell.angle_beta   90.00
_cell.angle_gamma   90.00
#
_symmetry.space_group_name_H-M   'P 1'
#
loop_
_entity.id
_entity.type
_entity.pdbx_description
1 polymer ?
#
loop_
_entity_poly.entity_id
_entity_poly.type
_entity_poly.pdbx_seq_one_letter_code
_entity_poly.pdbx_strand_id
1 'polypeptide(L)' 'MLRRGDRGEAVRVLQRCLRSAGYDLTIDGVFGRITLECVKSFQATHDLDRDGIVGPLTWGKLEEVCREVMPG' A
#
# COMPACT_ATOMS: atom_id res chain seq x y z
N MET A 1 11.72 2.24 -1.17
CA MET A 1 10.69 1.88 -2.16
C MET A 1 10.31 0.42 -2.06
N LEU A 2 9.03 0.15 -2.12
CA LEU A 2 8.52 -1.23 -2.11
C LEU A 2 7.94 -1.59 -3.46
N ARG A 3 8.15 -2.82 -3.90
CA ARG A 3 7.64 -3.32 -5.16
C ARG A 3 7.49 -4.84 -5.08
N ARG A 4 6.88 -5.41 -6.10
CA ARG A 4 6.69 -6.86 -6.17
C ARG A 4 8.01 -7.60 -5.98
N GLY A 5 7.99 -8.58 -5.11
CA GLY A 5 9.16 -9.35 -4.74
C GLY A 5 9.75 -8.98 -3.40
N ASP A 6 9.38 -7.82 -2.85
CA ASP A 6 9.88 -7.41 -1.55
C ASP A 6 9.17 -8.15 -0.43
N ARG A 7 9.86 -8.26 0.70
CA ARG A 7 9.34 -8.94 1.90
C ARG A 7 9.79 -8.18 3.14
N GLY A 8 9.05 -8.35 4.21
CA GLY A 8 9.46 -7.86 5.51
C GLY A 8 8.43 -6.97 6.17
N GLU A 9 8.84 -6.31 7.24
CA GLU A 9 7.96 -5.48 8.05
C GLU A 9 7.42 -4.28 7.28
N ALA A 10 8.22 -3.67 6.43
CA ALA A 10 7.76 -2.54 5.63
C ALA A 10 6.58 -2.94 4.72
N VAL A 11 6.62 -4.16 4.18
CA VAL A 11 5.51 -4.66 3.37
C VAL A 11 4.28 -4.89 4.23
N ARG A 12 4.45 -5.36 5.45
CA ARG A 12 3.32 -5.53 6.38
C ARG A 12 2.66 -4.20 6.69
N VAL A 13 3.45 -3.17 6.93
CA VAL A 13 2.92 -1.82 7.18
C VAL A 13 2.12 -1.34 5.96
N LEU A 14 2.67 -1.53 4.77
CA LEU A 14 1.97 -1.20 3.53
C LEU A 14 0.62 -1.92 3.44
N GLN A 15 0.63 -3.22 3.69
CA GLN A 15 -0.58 -4.04 3.62
C GLN A 15 -1.63 -3.61 4.64
N ARG A 16 -1.20 -3.25 5.85
CA ARG A 16 -2.11 -2.73 6.86
C ARG A 16 -2.78 -1.44 6.42
N CYS A 17 -1.99 -0.52 5.85
CA CYS A 17 -2.54 0.73 5.37
C CYS A 17 -3.49 0.52 4.20
N LEU A 18 -3.19 -0.40 3.29
CA LEU A 18 -4.10 -0.75 2.21
C LEU A 18 -5.41 -1.33 2.73
N ARG A 19 -5.34 -2.21 3.73
CA ARG A 19 -6.56 -2.75 4.33
C ARG A 19 -7.38 -1.67 5.01
N SER A 20 -6.72 -0.75 5.70
CA SER A 20 -7.40 0.39 6.32
C SER A 20 -8.07 1.27 5.28
N ALA A 21 -7.52 1.32 4.08
CA ALA A 21 -8.11 2.08 2.97
C ALA A 21 -9.25 1.33 2.27
N GLY A 22 -9.57 0.12 2.70
CA GLY A 22 -10.69 -0.65 2.16
C GLY A 22 -10.31 -1.75 1.19
N TYR A 23 -9.04 -2.00 0.97
CA TYR A 23 -8.60 -3.06 0.07
C TYR A 23 -8.56 -4.40 0.78
N ASP A 24 -9.01 -5.43 0.10
CA ASP A 24 -9.06 -6.79 0.66
C ASP A 24 -7.80 -7.55 0.26
N LEU A 25 -6.88 -7.68 1.21
CA LEU A 25 -5.64 -8.43 1.01
C LEU A 25 -5.14 -8.99 2.34
N THR A 26 -4.26 -9.99 2.24
CA THR A 26 -3.66 -10.63 3.42
C THR A 26 -2.42 -9.85 3.86
N ILE A 27 -2.29 -9.66 5.17
CA ILE A 27 -1.10 -9.02 5.74
C ILE A 27 -0.09 -10.12 6.08
N ASP A 28 0.69 -10.51 5.09
CA ASP A 28 1.67 -11.60 5.24
C ASP A 28 3.12 -11.14 5.10
N GLY A 29 3.33 -9.85 4.81
CA GLY A 29 4.69 -9.32 4.65
C GLY A 29 5.33 -9.66 3.32
N VAL A 30 4.57 -10.19 2.38
CA VAL A 30 5.07 -10.54 1.04
C VAL A 30 4.36 -9.68 0.00
N PHE A 31 5.14 -8.92 -0.75
CA PHE A 31 4.62 -8.09 -1.84
C PHE A 31 4.46 -8.97 -3.07
N GLY A 32 3.32 -9.62 -3.17
CA GLY A 32 2.99 -10.49 -4.30
C GLY A 32 2.01 -9.80 -5.26
N ARG A 33 1.35 -10.61 -6.06
CA ARG A 33 0.41 -10.12 -7.08
C ARG A 33 -0.75 -9.33 -6.49
N ILE A 34 -1.35 -9.82 -5.41
CA ILE A 34 -2.51 -9.18 -4.80
C ILE A 34 -2.13 -7.79 -4.25
N THR A 35 -1.00 -7.72 -3.55
CA THR A 35 -0.50 -6.45 -3.03
C THR A 35 -0.21 -5.49 -4.18
N LEU A 36 0.38 -5.97 -5.27
CA LEU A 36 0.65 -5.16 -6.45
C LEU A 36 -0.63 -4.57 -7.03
N GLU A 37 -1.67 -5.39 -7.19
CA GLU A 37 -2.94 -4.92 -7.71
C GLU A 37 -3.58 -3.87 -6.81
N CYS A 38 -3.51 -4.07 -5.50
CA CYS A 38 -4.02 -3.09 -4.53
C CYS A 38 -3.26 -1.78 -4.62
N VAL A 39 -1.94 -1.83 -4.73
CA VAL A 39 -1.10 -0.63 -4.87
C VAL A 39 -1.48 0.14 -6.12
N LYS A 40 -1.61 -0.56 -7.25
CA LYS A 40 -1.99 0.09 -8.51
C LYS A 40 -3.38 0.73 -8.43
N SER A 41 -4.35 0.05 -7.83
CA SER A 41 -5.68 0.61 -7.64
C SER A 41 -5.65 1.84 -6.74
N PHE A 42 -4.88 1.78 -5.66
CA PHE A 42 -4.71 2.91 -4.76
C PHE A 42 -4.10 4.10 -5.51
N GLN A 43 -3.05 3.85 -6.29
CA GLN A 43 -2.39 4.90 -7.05
C GLN A 43 -3.35 5.56 -8.04
N ALA A 44 -4.16 4.76 -8.73
CA ALA A 44 -5.15 5.28 -9.68
C ALA A 44 -6.21 6.12 -8.97
N THR A 45 -6.69 5.66 -7.82
CA THR A 45 -7.73 6.36 -7.05
C THR A 45 -7.24 7.71 -6.55
N HIS A 46 -5.96 7.81 -6.21
CA HIS A 46 -5.37 9.04 -5.67
C HIS A 46 -4.58 9.84 -6.68
N ASP A 47 -4.79 9.56 -7.96
CA ASP A 47 -4.19 10.31 -9.06
C ASP A 47 -2.66 10.28 -9.04
N LEU A 48 -2.10 9.17 -8.65
CA LEU A 48 -0.66 8.92 -8.64
C LEU A 48 -0.27 8.08 -9.85
N ASP A 49 1.03 8.04 -10.17
CA ASP A 49 1.53 7.16 -11.22
C ASP A 49 1.25 5.71 -10.86
N ARG A 50 0.60 5.01 -11.75
CA ARG A 50 0.17 3.62 -11.55
C ARG A 50 1.26 2.64 -11.95
N ASP A 51 2.42 2.80 -11.34
CA ASP A 51 3.59 1.97 -11.64
C ASP A 51 3.74 0.75 -10.73
N GLY A 52 2.92 0.64 -9.70
CA GLY A 52 2.99 -0.47 -8.75
C GLY A 52 4.18 -0.39 -7.82
N ILE A 53 4.88 0.73 -7.80
CA ILE A 53 6.03 0.95 -6.92
C ILE A 53 5.64 1.95 -5.83
N VAL A 54 5.87 1.58 -4.58
CA VAL A 54 5.53 2.44 -3.45
C VAL A 54 6.75 3.32 -3.14
N GLY A 55 6.78 4.46 -3.80
CA GLY A 55 7.80 5.47 -3.57
C GLY A 55 7.31 6.54 -2.59
N PRO A 56 8.05 7.66 -2.45
CA PRO A 56 7.69 8.70 -1.47
C PRO A 56 6.29 9.28 -1.63
N LEU A 57 5.84 9.51 -2.85
CA LEU A 57 4.51 10.06 -3.10
C LEU A 57 3.40 9.10 -2.70
N THR A 58 3.56 7.83 -3.05
CA THR A 58 2.59 6.80 -2.69
C THR A 58 2.58 6.58 -1.18
N TRP A 59 3.76 6.52 -0.54
CA TRP A 59 3.86 6.40 0.91
C TRP A 59 3.18 7.56 1.62
N GLY A 60 3.45 8.78 1.17
CA GLY A 60 2.84 9.96 1.76
C GLY A 60 1.33 9.90 1.74
N LYS A 61 0.75 9.49 0.62
CA LYS A 61 -0.70 9.37 0.50
C LYS A 61 -1.24 8.23 1.34
N LEU A 62 -0.54 7.10 1.38
CA LEU A 62 -0.92 5.97 2.22
C LEU A 62 -0.93 6.35 3.70
N GLU A 63 0.08 7.07 4.14
CA GLU A 63 0.15 7.53 5.53
C GLU A 63 -1.02 8.44 5.89
N GLU A 64 -1.39 9.34 5.01
CA GLU A 64 -2.56 10.19 5.21
C GLU A 64 -3.84 9.39 5.41
N VAL A 65 -4.07 8.44 4.51
CA VAL A 65 -5.27 7.59 4.57
C VAL A 65 -5.24 6.72 5.82
N CYS A 66 -4.08 6.16 6.13
CA CYS A 66 -3.89 5.30 7.29
C CYS A 66 -4.16 6.04 8.60
N ARG A 67 -3.73 7.30 8.68
CA ARG A 67 -3.98 8.14 9.86
C ARG A 67 -5.46 8.47 10.04
N GLU A 68 -6.16 8.71 8.97
CA GLU A 68 -7.58 9.06 9.03
C GLU A 68 -8.43 7.92 9.57
N VAL A 69 -8.02 6.69 9.28
CA VAL A 69 -8.77 5.49 9.66
C VAL A 69 -8.33 4.96 11.01
N MET A 70 -7.08 5.16 11.39
CA MET A 70 -6.52 4.70 12.66
C MET A 70 -6.39 5.85 13.63
N PRO A 71 -7.29 5.96 14.62
CA PRO A 71 -7.16 6.98 15.65
C PRO A 71 -5.88 6.74 16.40
N GLY A 72 -5.03 7.72 16.35
CA GLY A 72 -3.75 7.72 16.89
C GLY A 72 -3.09 7.53 17.98
#